data_0d074d7dba52dbb2fd56e609243702f5
#
_entry.id   0d074d7dba52dbb2fd56e609243702f5
#
_cell.length_a   1.000
_cell.length_b   1.000
_cell.length_c   1.000
_cell.angle_alpha   90.00
_cell.angle_beta   90.00
_cell.angle_gamma   90.00
#
_symmetry.space_group_name_H-M   'P 1'
#
loop_
_entity.id
_entity.type
_entity.pdbx_description
1 polymer ?
#
loop_
_entity_poly.entity_id
_entity_poly.type
_entity_poly.pdbx_seq_one_letter_code
_entity_poly.pdbx_strand_id
1 'polypeptide(L)'
;MAKQKIKESNPMSVQKGEAVLCYIIMAIICIIALFPIVWVFISSFKADLLAEPGFSLPKQLCFDGYIRVFTKLGIWKYFKNSLITATCGTVLSITMLSMSAYVVARYNFKGRGLITACFMATMFVPSSALTFPVYNLIKNMGMFDTRMGLIFVYACSGIAVSFMVIRNYFATIPAELEEAARIDGCTYFQTFVKIMLPIARPGIFTAAVLAWLNLWNEFYWASLLLIDRTKMTVPAILSQFTTSFGTDYNGLLSAVVVTIIPPVILFCCASKFFIEALSGGAVKG
;
A
#
# COMPACT_ATOMS: atom_id res chain seq x y z
N MET A 1 62.62 13.02 3.28
CA MET A 1 61.19 13.27 3.09
C MET A 1 60.48 11.94 2.93
N ALA A 2 59.88 11.40 4.00
CA ALA A 2 59.20 10.13 4.02
C ALA A 2 57.72 10.36 3.59
N LYS A 3 57.30 9.76 2.47
CA LYS A 3 55.88 9.71 2.04
C LYS A 3 55.15 8.75 2.98
N GLN A 4 54.39 9.28 3.92
CA GLN A 4 53.35 8.52 4.63
C GLN A 4 52.29 8.08 3.63
N LYS A 5 52.22 6.77 3.32
CA LYS A 5 51.06 6.14 2.69
C LYS A 5 49.91 6.18 3.68
N ILE A 6 48.97 7.08 3.47
CA ILE A 6 47.67 7.03 4.12
C ILE A 6 46.99 5.75 3.60
N LYS A 7 46.88 4.77 4.48
CA LYS A 7 46.14 3.52 4.25
C LYS A 7 44.66 3.91 4.26
N GLU A 8 44.03 4.07 3.08
CA GLU A 8 42.60 4.19 2.97
C GLU A 8 41.95 2.95 3.58
N SER A 9 41.51 3.07 4.81
CA SER A 9 40.64 2.06 5.44
C SER A 9 39.30 2.13 4.73
N ASN A 10 38.99 1.08 3.98
CA ASN A 10 37.69 0.89 3.36
C ASN A 10 36.65 0.85 4.50
N PRO A 11 35.76 1.86 4.65
CA PRO A 11 34.91 2.00 5.84
C PRO A 11 33.76 0.97 5.92
N MET A 12 33.71 0.00 5.01
CA MET A 12 32.65 -1.04 4.95
C MET A 12 33.19 -2.48 4.85
N SER A 13 34.38 -2.76 5.38
CA SER A 13 34.76 -4.16 5.61
C SER A 13 34.11 -4.62 6.92
N VAL A 14 32.83 -5.01 6.84
CA VAL A 14 32.14 -5.74 7.92
C VAL A 14 33.00 -6.97 8.23
N GLN A 15 33.48 -7.11 9.46
CA GLN A 15 34.29 -8.29 9.85
C GLN A 15 33.42 -9.52 9.61
N LYS A 16 34.00 -10.65 9.16
CA LYS A 16 33.25 -11.88 8.83
C LYS A 16 32.29 -12.32 9.95
N GLY A 17 32.65 -12.10 11.21
CA GLY A 17 31.81 -12.42 12.37
C GLY A 17 30.57 -11.52 12.46
N GLU A 18 30.70 -10.22 12.19
CA GLU A 18 29.56 -9.28 12.18
C GLU A 18 28.61 -9.58 11.03
N ALA A 19 29.14 -9.94 9.85
CA ALA A 19 28.30 -10.36 8.72
C ALA A 19 27.48 -11.61 9.05
N VAL A 20 28.10 -12.62 9.68
CA VAL A 20 27.40 -13.86 10.11
C VAL A 20 26.31 -13.53 11.12
N LEU A 21 26.59 -12.65 12.10
CA LEU A 21 25.58 -12.23 13.08
C LEU A 21 24.40 -11.52 12.41
N CYS A 22 24.66 -10.62 11.46
CA CYS A 22 23.62 -9.94 10.67
C CYS A 22 22.76 -10.96 9.90
N TYR A 23 23.35 -11.95 9.25
CA TYR A 23 22.58 -12.99 8.54
C TYR A 23 21.73 -13.83 9.50
N ILE A 24 22.23 -14.19 10.68
CA ILE A 24 21.44 -14.92 11.69
C ILE A 24 20.25 -14.08 12.15
N ILE A 25 20.46 -12.81 12.49
CA ILE A 25 19.39 -11.89 12.90
C ILE A 25 18.36 -11.75 11.78
N MET A 26 18.79 -11.52 10.54
CA MET A 26 17.90 -11.43 9.39
C MET A 26 17.08 -12.72 9.19
N ALA A 27 17.71 -13.89 9.31
CA ALA A 27 17.02 -15.17 9.20
C ALA A 27 15.96 -15.36 10.29
N ILE A 28 16.26 -15.01 11.54
CA ILE A 28 15.31 -15.04 12.65
C ILE A 28 14.12 -14.12 12.38
N ILE A 29 14.37 -12.88 11.96
CA ILE A 29 13.31 -11.92 11.62
C ILE A 29 12.44 -12.47 10.48
N CYS A 30 13.05 -13.03 9.43
CA CYS A 30 12.31 -13.64 8.32
C CYS A 30 11.43 -14.81 8.77
N ILE A 31 11.95 -15.70 9.64
CA ILE A 31 11.18 -16.82 10.18
C ILE A 31 9.98 -16.32 10.98
N ILE A 32 10.19 -15.33 11.88
CA ILE A 32 9.12 -14.74 12.68
C ILE A 32 8.05 -14.07 11.80
N ALA A 33 8.48 -13.35 10.76
CA ALA A 33 7.56 -12.67 9.83
C ALA A 33 6.76 -13.65 8.96
N LEU A 34 7.37 -14.75 8.53
CA LEU A 34 6.72 -15.77 7.69
C LEU A 34 5.84 -16.73 8.48
N PHE A 35 6.13 -16.91 9.78
CA PHE A 35 5.41 -17.86 10.64
C PHE A 35 3.89 -17.72 10.58
N PRO A 36 3.28 -16.51 10.78
CA PRO A 36 1.83 -16.38 10.72
C PRO A 36 1.25 -16.68 9.34
N ILE A 37 1.97 -16.35 8.26
CA ILE A 37 1.53 -16.61 6.88
C ILE A 37 1.51 -18.13 6.63
N VAL A 38 2.58 -18.82 7.01
CA VAL A 38 2.68 -20.28 6.88
C VAL A 38 1.63 -20.98 7.74
N TRP A 39 1.38 -20.46 8.96
CA TRP A 39 0.34 -20.98 9.83
C TRP A 39 -1.06 -20.86 9.22
N VAL A 40 -1.42 -19.69 8.68
CA VAL A 40 -2.70 -19.46 7.99
C VAL A 40 -2.83 -20.40 6.80
N PHE A 41 -1.76 -20.54 5.99
CA PHE A 41 -1.75 -21.43 4.83
C PHE A 41 -1.97 -22.88 5.22
N ILE A 42 -1.23 -23.42 6.20
CA ILE A 42 -1.40 -24.80 6.69
C ILE A 42 -2.79 -24.99 7.30
N SER A 43 -3.24 -24.04 8.10
CA SER A 43 -4.53 -24.11 8.80
C SER A 43 -5.74 -24.00 7.87
N SER A 44 -5.59 -23.44 6.69
CA SER A 44 -6.65 -23.39 5.67
C SER A 44 -7.03 -24.76 5.13
N PHE A 45 -6.18 -25.78 5.30
CA PHE A 45 -6.44 -27.17 4.92
C PHE A 45 -6.96 -28.03 6.06
N LYS A 46 -7.16 -27.48 7.27
CA LYS A 46 -7.75 -28.21 8.40
C LYS A 46 -9.27 -28.19 8.30
N ALA A 47 -9.92 -29.35 8.47
CA ALA A 47 -11.39 -29.43 8.45
C ALA A 47 -12.00 -28.68 9.63
N ASP A 48 -11.42 -28.80 10.82
CA ASP A 48 -11.82 -28.13 12.05
C ASP A 48 -10.57 -27.60 12.78
N LEU A 49 -10.43 -26.26 12.81
CA LEU A 49 -9.31 -25.60 13.48
C LEU A 49 -9.35 -25.77 15.01
N LEU A 50 -10.55 -25.91 15.58
CA LEU A 50 -10.71 -26.08 17.02
C LEU A 50 -10.35 -27.50 17.48
N ALA A 51 -10.61 -28.51 16.63
CA ALA A 51 -10.22 -29.89 16.87
C ALA A 51 -8.73 -30.14 16.60
N GLU A 52 -8.10 -29.33 15.74
CA GLU A 52 -6.67 -29.41 15.40
C GLU A 52 -5.96 -28.07 15.69
N PRO A 53 -5.88 -27.64 16.97
CA PRO A 53 -5.32 -26.34 17.31
C PRO A 53 -3.80 -26.28 17.13
N GLY A 54 -3.29 -25.05 17.06
CA GLY A 54 -1.86 -24.78 17.04
C GLY A 54 -1.19 -25.00 15.67
N PHE A 55 0.14 -25.06 15.69
CA PHE A 55 0.98 -25.28 14.51
C PHE A 55 1.20 -26.78 14.28
N SER A 56 0.15 -27.47 13.85
CA SER A 56 0.20 -28.88 13.46
C SER A 56 -0.16 -29.03 12.00
N LEU A 57 0.40 -30.01 11.33
CA LEU A 57 -0.04 -30.38 9.99
C LEU A 57 -1.46 -30.96 10.06
N PRO A 58 -2.31 -30.71 9.06
CA PRO A 58 -3.65 -31.29 9.01
C PRO A 58 -3.57 -32.81 8.96
N LYS A 59 -4.39 -33.51 9.75
CA LYS A 59 -4.48 -34.98 9.71
C LYS A 59 -4.96 -35.48 8.36
N GLN A 60 -5.86 -34.73 7.74
CA GLN A 60 -6.33 -34.95 6.37
C GLN A 60 -6.46 -33.59 5.68
N LEU A 61 -6.02 -33.50 4.43
CA LEU A 61 -6.16 -32.27 3.63
C LEU A 61 -7.64 -32.06 3.30
N CYS A 62 -8.20 -30.97 3.79
CA CYS A 62 -9.58 -30.56 3.53
C CYS A 62 -9.60 -29.35 2.57
N PHE A 63 -10.24 -29.52 1.42
CA PHE A 63 -10.40 -28.46 0.43
C PHE A 63 -11.81 -27.82 0.45
N ASP A 64 -12.67 -28.23 1.35
CA ASP A 64 -14.08 -27.78 1.42
C ASP A 64 -14.20 -26.27 1.61
N GLY A 65 -13.27 -25.67 2.37
CA GLY A 65 -13.19 -24.21 2.53
C GLY A 65 -12.99 -23.50 1.19
N TYR A 66 -12.04 -23.96 0.40
CA TYR A 66 -11.77 -23.42 -0.94
C TYR A 66 -12.96 -23.62 -1.87
N ILE A 67 -13.56 -24.82 -1.88
CA ILE A 67 -14.76 -25.10 -2.68
C ILE A 67 -15.88 -24.14 -2.30
N ARG A 68 -16.16 -23.96 -1.00
CA ARG A 68 -17.17 -22.99 -0.54
C ARG A 68 -16.89 -21.57 -0.95
N VAL A 69 -15.62 -21.12 -0.83
CA VAL A 69 -15.18 -19.77 -1.21
C VAL A 69 -15.38 -19.49 -2.70
N PHE A 70 -15.07 -20.45 -3.55
CA PHE A 70 -15.22 -20.26 -4.99
C PHE A 70 -16.65 -20.47 -5.50
N THR A 71 -17.38 -21.45 -4.97
CA THR A 71 -18.71 -21.85 -5.47
C THR A 71 -19.83 -21.13 -4.75
N LYS A 72 -19.90 -21.23 -3.40
CA LYS A 72 -21.01 -20.67 -2.61
C LYS A 72 -20.89 -19.18 -2.38
N LEU A 73 -19.67 -18.72 -1.99
CA LEU A 73 -19.44 -17.29 -1.77
C LEU A 73 -19.30 -16.53 -3.11
N GLY A 74 -18.72 -17.16 -4.13
CA GLY A 74 -18.45 -16.53 -5.42
C GLY A 74 -17.42 -15.40 -5.27
N ILE A 75 -16.25 -15.69 -4.67
CA ILE A 75 -15.22 -14.72 -4.26
C ILE A 75 -14.81 -13.77 -5.38
N TRP A 76 -14.85 -14.19 -6.64
CA TRP A 76 -14.47 -13.41 -7.82
C TRP A 76 -15.20 -12.08 -7.96
N LYS A 77 -16.47 -12.03 -7.51
CA LYS A 77 -17.27 -10.81 -7.51
C LYS A 77 -16.67 -9.76 -6.56
N TYR A 78 -16.27 -10.18 -5.37
CA TYR A 78 -15.66 -9.30 -4.36
C TYR A 78 -14.24 -8.90 -4.76
N PHE A 79 -13.48 -9.80 -5.39
CA PHE A 79 -12.19 -9.46 -6.01
C PHE A 79 -12.34 -8.35 -7.04
N LYS A 80 -13.30 -8.48 -7.95
CA LYS A 80 -13.58 -7.44 -8.95
C LYS A 80 -13.93 -6.11 -8.29
N ASN A 81 -14.77 -6.13 -7.24
CA ASN A 81 -15.12 -4.92 -6.50
C ASN A 81 -13.89 -4.29 -5.84
N SER A 82 -13.08 -5.08 -5.10
CA SER A 82 -11.86 -4.60 -4.47
C SER A 82 -10.86 -4.05 -5.50
N LEU A 83 -10.67 -4.74 -6.62
CA LEU A 83 -9.78 -4.31 -7.68
C LEU A 83 -10.20 -2.94 -8.24
N ILE A 84 -11.50 -2.78 -8.53
CA ILE A 84 -12.04 -1.52 -9.06
C ILE A 84 -11.90 -0.41 -8.02
N THR A 85 -12.34 -0.63 -6.78
CA THR A 85 -12.34 0.43 -5.75
C THR A 85 -10.94 0.83 -5.35
N ALA A 86 -10.03 -0.13 -5.13
CA ALA A 86 -8.64 0.16 -4.77
C ALA A 86 -7.90 0.84 -5.94
N THR A 87 -8.07 0.36 -7.18
CA THR A 87 -7.37 0.93 -8.33
C THR A 87 -7.90 2.33 -8.66
N CYS A 88 -9.21 2.53 -8.73
CA CYS A 88 -9.77 3.84 -9.02
C CYS A 88 -9.45 4.85 -7.90
N GLY A 89 -9.56 4.44 -6.63
CA GLY A 89 -9.18 5.27 -5.49
C GLY A 89 -7.70 5.68 -5.53
N THR A 90 -6.81 4.71 -5.82
CA THR A 90 -5.37 4.99 -5.98
C THR A 90 -5.09 5.94 -7.12
N VAL A 91 -5.63 5.69 -8.31
CA VAL A 91 -5.39 6.54 -9.50
C VAL A 91 -5.85 7.96 -9.22
N LEU A 92 -7.04 8.14 -8.66
CA LEU A 92 -7.58 9.46 -8.32
C LEU A 92 -6.70 10.17 -7.28
N SER A 93 -6.35 9.50 -6.19
CA SER A 93 -5.48 10.02 -5.13
C SER A 93 -4.12 10.43 -5.67
N ILE A 94 -3.41 9.52 -6.35
CA ILE A 94 -2.04 9.75 -6.83
C ILE A 94 -1.99 10.85 -7.88
N THR A 95 -2.99 10.94 -8.75
CA THR A 95 -3.08 12.03 -9.73
C THR A 95 -3.14 13.40 -9.05
N MET A 96 -4.05 13.56 -8.09
CA MET A 96 -4.20 14.81 -7.33
C MET A 96 -2.95 15.13 -6.49
N LEU A 97 -2.38 14.11 -5.83
CA LEU A 97 -1.21 14.27 -4.99
C LEU A 97 0.06 14.55 -5.80
N SER A 98 0.20 14.00 -7.00
CA SER A 98 1.35 14.29 -7.87
C SER A 98 1.39 15.75 -8.28
N MET A 99 0.24 16.34 -8.63
CA MET A 99 0.14 17.77 -8.96
C MET A 99 0.47 18.63 -7.75
N SER A 100 -0.12 18.35 -6.59
CA SER A 100 0.10 19.10 -5.35
C SER A 100 1.54 18.97 -4.87
N ALA A 101 2.10 17.76 -4.86
CA ALA A 101 3.45 17.48 -4.43
C ALA A 101 4.51 18.14 -5.31
N TYR A 102 4.29 18.16 -6.64
CA TYR A 102 5.15 18.87 -7.58
C TYR A 102 5.23 20.35 -7.26
N VAL A 103 4.08 21.02 -7.14
CA VAL A 103 4.03 22.46 -6.83
C VAL A 103 4.71 22.74 -5.51
N VAL A 104 4.40 21.98 -4.47
CA VAL A 104 5.00 22.15 -3.14
C VAL A 104 6.50 21.80 -3.13
N ALA A 105 6.98 20.89 -3.96
CA ALA A 105 8.40 20.54 -4.02
C ALA A 105 9.23 21.62 -4.73
N ARG A 106 8.69 22.21 -5.81
CA ARG A 106 9.49 22.98 -6.78
C ARG A 106 9.30 24.50 -6.68
N TYR A 107 8.15 24.96 -6.22
CA TYR A 107 7.86 26.40 -6.21
C TYR A 107 7.88 26.98 -4.81
N ASN A 108 8.44 28.20 -4.68
CA ASN A 108 8.39 28.98 -3.46
C ASN A 108 7.20 29.95 -3.55
N PHE A 109 6.21 29.77 -2.70
CA PHE A 109 5.04 30.62 -2.61
C PHE A 109 4.59 30.80 -1.16
N LYS A 110 3.86 31.89 -0.90
CA LYS A 110 3.30 32.16 0.44
C LYS A 110 2.29 31.06 0.81
N GLY A 111 2.46 30.44 1.99
CA GLY A 111 1.58 29.36 2.44
C GLY A 111 2.07 27.94 2.13
N ARG A 112 3.19 27.75 1.42
CA ARG A 112 3.78 26.43 1.14
C ARG A 112 3.94 25.57 2.39
N GLY A 113 4.45 26.16 3.48
CA GLY A 113 4.61 25.45 4.76
C GLY A 113 3.28 25.04 5.38
N LEU A 114 2.27 25.90 5.32
CA LEU A 114 0.93 25.63 5.82
C LEU A 114 0.29 24.46 5.05
N ILE A 115 0.34 24.48 3.73
CA ILE A 115 -0.18 23.38 2.89
C ILE A 115 0.51 22.06 3.24
N THR A 116 1.85 22.07 3.36
CA THR A 116 2.60 20.88 3.78
C THR A 116 2.15 20.40 5.17
N ALA A 117 1.99 21.32 6.13
CA ALA A 117 1.51 20.99 7.46
C ALA A 117 0.09 20.40 7.45
N CYS A 118 -0.81 20.95 6.62
CA CYS A 118 -2.16 20.38 6.45
C CYS A 118 -2.13 18.95 5.94
N PHE A 119 -1.32 18.64 4.91
CA PHE A 119 -1.16 17.25 4.45
C PHE A 119 -0.63 16.35 5.56
N MET A 120 0.38 16.80 6.32
CA MET A 120 0.95 16.02 7.42
C MET A 120 -0.02 15.85 8.58
N ALA A 121 -0.84 16.86 8.88
CA ALA A 121 -1.82 16.82 9.96
C ALA A 121 -2.86 15.70 9.77
N THR A 122 -3.12 15.27 8.53
CA THR A 122 -4.03 14.15 8.26
C THR A 122 -3.57 12.82 8.89
N MET A 123 -2.28 12.64 9.18
CA MET A 123 -1.77 11.45 9.87
C MET A 123 -2.21 11.36 11.33
N PHE A 124 -2.51 12.51 11.95
CA PHE A 124 -2.89 12.57 13.38
C PHE A 124 -4.39 12.46 13.60
N VAL A 125 -5.19 12.51 12.53
CA VAL A 125 -6.65 12.40 12.62
C VAL A 125 -7.04 10.93 12.47
N PRO A 126 -7.53 10.27 13.54
CA PRO A 126 -7.95 8.88 13.44
C PRO A 126 -9.21 8.75 12.56
N SER A 127 -9.24 7.72 11.72
CA SER A 127 -10.38 7.47 10.81
C SER A 127 -11.71 7.34 11.56
N SER A 128 -11.67 6.81 12.78
CA SER A 128 -12.85 6.67 13.65
C SER A 128 -13.49 8.01 14.03
N ALA A 129 -12.70 9.06 14.20
CA ALA A 129 -13.21 10.41 14.48
C ALA A 129 -13.97 11.01 13.27
N LEU A 130 -13.61 10.57 12.06
CA LEU A 130 -14.23 11.03 10.82
C LEU A 130 -15.45 10.21 10.41
N THR A 131 -15.82 9.15 11.15
CA THR A 131 -16.90 8.24 10.81
C THR A 131 -18.21 8.96 10.51
N PHE A 132 -18.71 9.73 11.48
CA PHE A 132 -19.99 10.40 11.36
C PHE A 132 -20.01 11.49 10.27
N PRO A 133 -19.04 12.44 10.23
CA PRO A 133 -19.04 13.46 9.21
C PRO A 133 -18.89 12.90 7.78
N VAL A 134 -18.03 11.90 7.57
CA VAL A 134 -17.85 11.30 6.23
C VAL A 134 -19.07 10.49 5.83
N TYR A 135 -19.65 9.70 6.75
CA TYR A 135 -20.88 8.97 6.48
C TYR A 135 -22.00 9.91 6.02
N ASN A 136 -22.24 11.01 6.77
CA ASN A 136 -23.28 11.99 6.41
C ASN A 136 -22.97 12.70 5.08
N LEU A 137 -21.71 13.03 4.82
CA LEU A 137 -21.32 13.63 3.55
C LEU A 137 -21.65 12.71 2.38
N ILE A 138 -21.23 11.46 2.43
CA ILE A 138 -21.45 10.47 1.37
C ILE A 138 -22.97 10.18 1.19
N LYS A 139 -23.72 10.14 2.31
CA LYS A 139 -25.17 9.97 2.27
C LYS A 139 -25.87 11.15 1.62
N ASN A 140 -25.50 12.38 1.99
CA ASN A 140 -26.08 13.61 1.43
C ASN A 140 -25.74 13.79 -0.06
N MET A 141 -24.59 13.27 -0.51
CA MET A 141 -24.22 13.21 -1.94
C MET A 141 -24.98 12.13 -2.72
N GLY A 142 -25.82 11.33 -2.08
CA GLY A 142 -26.54 10.21 -2.72
C GLY A 142 -25.62 9.06 -3.14
N MET A 143 -24.41 8.99 -2.56
CA MET A 143 -23.40 7.97 -2.91
C MET A 143 -23.30 6.84 -1.87
N PHE A 144 -24.17 6.83 -0.86
CA PHE A 144 -24.21 5.76 0.14
C PHE A 144 -24.60 4.43 -0.52
N ASP A 145 -24.02 3.36 -0.06
CA ASP A 145 -24.15 2.01 -0.63
C ASP A 145 -23.79 1.95 -2.13
N THR A 146 -22.78 2.72 -2.54
CA THR A 146 -22.23 2.68 -3.90
C THR A 146 -20.71 2.55 -3.88
N ARG A 147 -20.14 1.86 -4.89
CA ARG A 147 -18.68 1.79 -5.06
C ARG A 147 -18.06 3.16 -5.33
N MET A 148 -18.81 4.08 -5.93
CA MET A 148 -18.34 5.45 -6.17
C MET A 148 -18.14 6.20 -4.86
N GLY A 149 -19.05 6.09 -3.89
CA GLY A 149 -18.87 6.69 -2.56
C GLY A 149 -17.61 6.17 -1.86
N LEU A 150 -17.37 4.85 -1.92
CA LEU A 150 -16.16 4.27 -1.37
C LEU A 150 -14.89 4.75 -2.11
N ILE A 151 -14.89 4.84 -3.43
CA ILE A 151 -13.77 5.37 -4.24
C ILE A 151 -13.44 6.82 -3.83
N PHE A 152 -14.44 7.66 -3.60
CA PHE A 152 -14.23 9.04 -3.12
C PHE A 152 -13.52 9.06 -1.77
N VAL A 153 -13.97 8.25 -0.81
CA VAL A 153 -13.33 8.15 0.50
C VAL A 153 -11.90 7.60 0.37
N TYR A 154 -11.71 6.60 -0.47
CA TYR A 154 -10.39 6.02 -0.74
C TYR A 154 -9.42 7.02 -1.37
N ALA A 155 -9.88 7.88 -2.27
CA ALA A 155 -9.07 8.91 -2.88
C ALA A 155 -8.53 9.93 -1.86
N CYS A 156 -9.23 10.11 -0.74
CA CYS A 156 -8.84 10.98 0.36
C CYS A 156 -8.13 10.25 1.51
N SER A 157 -7.88 8.94 1.40
CA SER A 157 -7.25 8.13 2.45
C SER A 157 -5.74 8.03 2.25
N GLY A 158 -4.97 8.03 3.36
CA GLY A 158 -3.51 7.83 3.32
C GLY A 158 -2.71 8.89 2.56
N ILE A 159 -3.28 10.09 2.39
CA ILE A 159 -2.74 11.15 1.53
C ILE A 159 -1.38 11.67 2.00
N ALA A 160 -1.12 11.73 3.31
CA ALA A 160 0.12 12.27 3.85
C ALA A 160 1.36 11.47 3.41
N VAL A 161 1.32 10.14 3.53
CA VAL A 161 2.44 9.26 3.16
C VAL A 161 2.70 9.36 1.67
N SER A 162 1.67 9.22 0.84
CA SER A 162 1.81 9.31 -0.62
C SER A 162 2.31 10.69 -1.05
N PHE A 163 1.78 11.76 -0.46
CA PHE A 163 2.25 13.13 -0.71
C PHE A 163 3.73 13.30 -0.40
N MET A 164 4.20 12.81 0.77
CA MET A 164 5.60 12.92 1.16
C MET A 164 6.54 12.14 0.25
N VAL A 165 6.18 10.92 -0.11
CA VAL A 165 6.99 10.10 -1.02
C VAL A 165 7.14 10.82 -2.36
N ILE A 166 6.04 11.28 -2.96
CA ILE A 166 6.05 11.95 -4.26
C ILE A 166 6.78 13.29 -4.17
N ARG A 167 6.50 14.11 -3.14
CA ARG A 167 7.15 15.40 -2.93
C ARG A 167 8.66 15.27 -2.79
N ASN A 168 9.11 14.31 -1.96
CA ASN A 168 10.53 14.09 -1.75
C ASN A 168 11.22 13.63 -3.03
N TYR A 169 10.57 12.79 -3.83
CA TYR A 169 11.11 12.37 -5.11
C TYR A 169 11.24 13.55 -6.09
N PHE A 170 10.21 14.41 -6.23
CA PHE A 170 10.33 15.62 -7.03
C PHE A 170 11.46 16.53 -6.56
N ALA A 171 11.71 16.62 -5.26
CA ALA A 171 12.79 17.43 -4.70
C ALA A 171 14.20 16.92 -5.06
N THR A 172 14.37 15.64 -5.44
CA THR A 172 15.67 15.08 -5.87
C THR A 172 16.00 15.37 -7.33
N ILE A 173 15.03 15.76 -8.14
CA ILE A 173 15.24 16.03 -9.57
C ILE A 173 15.99 17.37 -9.73
N PRO A 174 17.05 17.45 -10.57
CA PRO A 174 17.79 18.69 -10.80
C PRO A 174 16.91 19.83 -11.31
N ALA A 175 17.16 21.07 -10.85
CA ALA A 175 16.38 22.24 -11.24
C ALA A 175 16.61 22.64 -12.71
N GLU A 176 17.78 22.34 -13.21
CA GLU A 176 18.26 22.66 -14.55
C GLU A 176 17.36 22.08 -15.64
N LEU A 177 16.68 20.96 -15.36
CA LEU A 177 15.72 20.37 -16.29
C LEU A 177 14.47 21.21 -16.50
N GLU A 178 14.01 21.89 -15.44
CA GLU A 178 12.87 22.82 -15.55
C GLU A 178 13.29 24.15 -16.20
N GLU A 179 14.52 24.60 -15.94
CA GLU A 179 15.08 25.79 -16.56
C GLU A 179 15.24 25.59 -18.06
N ALA A 180 15.82 24.47 -18.48
CA ALA A 180 15.92 24.09 -19.91
C ALA A 180 14.54 24.03 -20.59
N ALA A 181 13.56 23.40 -19.93
CA ALA A 181 12.20 23.35 -20.45
C ALA A 181 11.57 24.73 -20.67
N ARG A 182 11.86 25.69 -19.78
CA ARG A 182 11.39 27.08 -19.91
C ARG A 182 12.08 27.81 -21.08
N ILE A 183 13.38 27.56 -21.27
CA ILE A 183 14.13 28.12 -22.43
C ILE A 183 13.53 27.57 -23.72
N ASP A 184 13.13 26.28 -23.74
CA ASP A 184 12.46 25.65 -24.89
C ASP A 184 10.99 26.09 -25.06
N GLY A 185 10.50 27.03 -24.25
CA GLY A 185 9.15 27.60 -24.37
C GLY A 185 8.03 26.76 -23.76
N CYS A 186 8.34 25.75 -22.94
CA CYS A 186 7.32 24.95 -22.25
C CYS A 186 6.58 25.78 -21.20
N THR A 187 5.25 25.66 -21.17
CA THR A 187 4.44 26.16 -20.07
C THR A 187 4.65 25.31 -18.80
N TYR A 188 4.30 25.83 -17.61
CA TYR A 188 4.41 25.10 -16.37
C TYR A 188 3.71 23.73 -16.39
N PHE A 189 2.54 23.65 -16.98
CA PHE A 189 1.79 22.39 -17.12
C PHE A 189 2.48 21.43 -18.11
N GLN A 190 3.03 21.94 -19.21
CA GLN A 190 3.80 21.13 -20.15
C GLN A 190 5.07 20.60 -19.52
N THR A 191 5.80 21.41 -18.76
CA THR A 191 6.98 20.98 -18.00
C THR A 191 6.61 19.88 -17.02
N PHE A 192 5.51 20.03 -16.28
CA PHE A 192 5.03 18.98 -15.36
C PHE A 192 4.74 17.67 -16.10
N VAL A 193 3.88 17.72 -17.12
CA VAL A 193 3.38 16.49 -17.79
C VAL A 193 4.43 15.83 -18.66
N LYS A 194 5.22 16.63 -19.43
CA LYS A 194 6.14 16.09 -20.44
C LYS A 194 7.53 15.75 -19.88
N ILE A 195 7.95 16.39 -18.80
CA ILE A 195 9.32 16.28 -18.28
C ILE A 195 9.31 15.74 -16.86
N MET A 196 8.70 16.44 -15.92
CA MET A 196 8.79 16.10 -14.50
C MET A 196 8.06 14.82 -14.13
N LEU A 197 6.84 14.63 -14.63
CA LEU A 197 6.03 13.45 -14.35
C LEU A 197 6.67 12.15 -14.89
N PRO A 198 7.21 12.09 -16.14
CA PRO A 198 7.95 10.93 -16.61
C PRO A 198 9.22 10.61 -15.82
N ILE A 199 9.99 11.62 -15.42
CA ILE A 199 11.19 11.43 -14.61
C ILE A 199 10.83 10.94 -13.19
N ALA A 200 9.73 11.45 -12.63
CA ALA A 200 9.27 11.06 -11.29
C ALA A 200 8.51 9.72 -11.26
N ARG A 201 8.36 9.01 -12.38
CA ARG A 201 7.63 7.72 -12.43
C ARG A 201 8.02 6.73 -11.32
N PRO A 202 9.30 6.49 -10.98
CA PRO A 202 9.62 5.52 -9.94
C PRO A 202 9.08 5.91 -8.57
N GLY A 203 9.19 7.18 -8.19
CA GLY A 203 8.65 7.68 -6.91
C GLY A 203 7.11 7.67 -6.88
N ILE A 204 6.47 8.09 -7.96
CA ILE A 204 5.01 8.08 -8.10
C ILE A 204 4.48 6.65 -8.06
N PHE A 205 5.14 5.72 -8.77
CA PHE A 205 4.75 4.32 -8.79
C PHE A 205 4.90 3.67 -7.40
N THR A 206 5.98 3.98 -6.68
CA THR A 206 6.17 3.53 -5.29
C THR A 206 5.02 4.02 -4.39
N ALA A 207 4.67 5.31 -4.46
CA ALA A 207 3.54 5.85 -3.72
C ALA A 207 2.22 5.19 -4.12
N ALA A 208 2.01 4.92 -5.41
CA ALA A 208 0.81 4.26 -5.93
C ALA A 208 0.68 2.82 -5.41
N VAL A 209 1.76 2.05 -5.39
CA VAL A 209 1.75 0.67 -4.87
C VAL A 209 1.44 0.65 -3.37
N LEU A 210 2.08 1.53 -2.58
CA LEU A 210 1.80 1.65 -1.15
C LEU A 210 0.34 2.06 -0.88
N ALA A 211 -0.18 3.03 -1.62
CA ALA A 211 -1.58 3.44 -1.52
C ALA A 211 -2.53 2.30 -1.90
N TRP A 212 -2.26 1.60 -3.00
CA TRP A 212 -3.09 0.49 -3.46
C TRP A 212 -3.13 -0.66 -2.45
N LEU A 213 -1.99 -1.02 -1.84
CA LEU A 213 -1.93 -2.05 -0.80
C LEU A 213 -2.76 -1.66 0.43
N ASN A 214 -2.72 -0.40 0.84
CA ASN A 214 -3.56 0.10 1.92
C ASN A 214 -5.04 0.02 1.57
N LEU A 215 -5.43 0.44 0.36
CA LEU A 215 -6.84 0.42 -0.09
C LEU A 215 -7.36 -1.00 -0.36
N TRP A 216 -6.48 -1.92 -0.81
CA TRP A 216 -6.84 -3.33 -0.96
C TRP A 216 -7.21 -3.98 0.38
N ASN A 217 -6.48 -3.65 1.45
CA ASN A 217 -6.69 -4.19 2.78
C ASN A 217 -7.71 -3.38 3.61
N GLU A 218 -8.25 -2.30 3.05
CA GLU A 218 -9.16 -1.42 3.77
C GLU A 218 -10.50 -2.12 4.05
N PHE A 219 -10.85 -2.19 5.32
CA PHE A 219 -12.05 -2.85 5.82
C PHE A 219 -13.07 -1.86 6.39
N TYR A 220 -12.59 -0.84 7.10
CA TYR A 220 -13.42 0.02 7.94
C TYR A 220 -14.45 0.81 7.13
N TRP A 221 -13.98 1.57 6.14
CA TRP A 221 -14.86 2.36 5.27
C TRP A 221 -15.71 1.48 4.36
N ALA A 222 -15.14 0.38 3.86
CA ALA A 222 -15.88 -0.55 3.04
C ALA A 222 -17.05 -1.20 3.79
N SER A 223 -16.86 -1.61 5.04
CA SER A 223 -17.91 -2.21 5.86
C SER A 223 -18.96 -1.20 6.33
N LEU A 224 -18.57 0.07 6.50
CA LEU A 224 -19.46 1.15 6.91
C LEU A 224 -20.37 1.65 5.77
N LEU A 225 -19.79 1.77 4.56
CA LEU A 225 -20.46 2.43 3.43
C LEU A 225 -21.17 1.47 2.48
N LEU A 226 -20.82 0.18 2.48
CA LEU A 226 -21.41 -0.83 1.59
C LEU A 226 -22.27 -1.82 2.40
N ILE A 227 -23.58 -1.75 2.22
CA ILE A 227 -24.54 -2.66 2.86
C ILE A 227 -24.91 -3.80 1.93
N ASP A 228 -25.13 -3.51 0.65
CA ASP A 228 -25.44 -4.53 -0.35
C ASP A 228 -24.24 -5.47 -0.54
N ARG A 229 -24.44 -6.75 -0.17
CA ARG A 229 -23.40 -7.80 -0.32
C ARG A 229 -22.81 -7.85 -1.72
N THR A 230 -23.59 -7.50 -2.74
CA THR A 230 -23.14 -7.56 -4.14
C THR A 230 -22.07 -6.50 -4.46
N LYS A 231 -21.96 -5.47 -3.65
CA LYS A 231 -21.03 -4.33 -3.83
C LYS A 231 -19.82 -4.42 -2.93
N MET A 232 -19.86 -5.26 -1.88
CA MET A 232 -18.79 -5.37 -0.87
C MET A 232 -17.43 -5.69 -1.50
N THR A 233 -16.40 -5.21 -0.83
CA THR A 233 -14.99 -5.57 -1.10
C THR A 233 -14.63 -6.90 -0.43
N VAL A 234 -13.47 -7.46 -0.77
CA VAL A 234 -13.00 -8.70 -0.16
C VAL A 234 -12.84 -8.57 1.37
N PRO A 235 -12.16 -7.55 1.94
CA PRO A 235 -12.08 -7.43 3.38
C PRO A 235 -13.45 -7.31 4.05
N ALA A 236 -14.39 -6.58 3.45
CA ALA A 236 -15.73 -6.41 4.00
C ALA A 236 -16.53 -7.72 4.03
N ILE A 237 -16.45 -8.56 2.98
CA ILE A 237 -17.17 -9.84 2.95
C ILE A 237 -16.55 -10.88 3.87
N LEU A 238 -15.22 -10.83 4.12
CA LEU A 238 -14.55 -11.79 5.01
C LEU A 238 -15.08 -11.70 6.45
N SER A 239 -15.51 -10.52 6.91
CA SER A 239 -16.10 -10.38 8.25
C SER A 239 -17.38 -11.20 8.43
N GLN A 240 -18.06 -11.59 7.36
CA GLN A 240 -19.29 -12.37 7.40
C GLN A 240 -19.07 -13.87 7.62
N PHE A 241 -17.84 -14.37 7.61
CA PHE A 241 -17.53 -15.72 8.07
C PHE A 241 -17.69 -15.89 9.59
N THR A 242 -17.68 -14.77 10.33
CA THR A 242 -17.96 -14.75 11.76
C THR A 242 -19.42 -14.32 11.95
N THR A 243 -20.21 -15.17 12.61
CA THR A 243 -21.61 -14.94 12.94
C THR A 243 -21.83 -15.02 14.44
N SER A 244 -23.02 -14.64 14.90
CA SER A 244 -23.42 -14.80 16.32
C SER A 244 -23.44 -16.27 16.79
N PHE A 245 -23.46 -17.22 15.86
CA PHE A 245 -23.51 -18.66 16.13
C PHE A 245 -22.15 -19.36 16.01
N GLY A 246 -21.10 -18.64 15.60
CA GLY A 246 -19.75 -19.18 15.45
C GLY A 246 -19.01 -18.65 14.22
N THR A 247 -17.76 -19.09 14.07
CA THR A 247 -16.91 -18.71 12.95
C THR A 247 -16.60 -19.93 12.09
N ASP A 248 -16.84 -19.83 10.77
CA ASP A 248 -16.36 -20.83 9.80
C ASP A 248 -14.86 -20.58 9.54
N TYR A 249 -14.01 -21.11 10.42
CA TYR A 249 -12.55 -20.95 10.32
C TYR A 249 -11.96 -21.53 9.05
N ASN A 250 -12.42 -22.69 8.60
CA ASN A 250 -11.92 -23.33 7.37
C ASN A 250 -12.23 -22.45 6.14
N GLY A 251 -13.47 -21.95 6.02
CA GLY A 251 -13.85 -21.02 4.95
C GLY A 251 -13.10 -19.70 5.04
N LEU A 252 -13.00 -19.12 6.24
CA LEU A 252 -12.30 -17.85 6.47
C LEU A 252 -10.82 -17.94 6.08
N LEU A 253 -10.10 -18.94 6.59
CA LEU A 253 -8.67 -19.09 6.30
C LEU A 253 -8.41 -19.38 4.82
N SER A 254 -9.26 -20.20 4.19
CA SER A 254 -9.19 -20.44 2.74
C SER A 254 -9.40 -19.15 1.94
N ALA A 255 -10.34 -18.30 2.34
CA ALA A 255 -10.59 -17.02 1.70
C ALA A 255 -9.43 -16.03 1.92
N VAL A 256 -8.83 -16.00 3.13
CA VAL A 256 -7.66 -15.18 3.43
C VAL A 256 -6.48 -15.57 2.55
N VAL A 257 -6.19 -16.87 2.40
CA VAL A 257 -5.10 -17.37 1.52
C VAL A 257 -5.31 -16.88 0.07
N VAL A 258 -6.53 -16.99 -0.45
CA VAL A 258 -6.86 -16.52 -1.80
C VAL A 258 -6.70 -14.99 -1.91
N THR A 259 -7.05 -14.26 -0.86
CA THR A 259 -7.02 -12.78 -0.83
C THR A 259 -5.59 -12.21 -0.82
N ILE A 260 -4.60 -12.95 -0.36
CA ILE A 260 -3.19 -12.53 -0.34
C ILE A 260 -2.58 -12.54 -1.75
N ILE A 261 -3.13 -13.28 -2.70
CA ILE A 261 -2.54 -13.46 -4.04
C ILE A 261 -2.33 -12.13 -4.78
N PRO A 262 -3.32 -11.22 -4.93
CA PRO A 262 -3.10 -9.96 -5.68
C PRO A 262 -2.05 -9.04 -5.05
N PRO A 263 -2.00 -8.79 -3.72
CA PRO A 263 -0.91 -8.05 -3.09
C PRO A 263 0.47 -8.65 -3.36
N VAL A 264 0.61 -9.97 -3.29
CA VAL A 264 1.90 -10.65 -3.56
C VAL A 264 2.31 -10.47 -5.03
N ILE A 265 1.40 -10.68 -5.97
CA ILE A 265 1.67 -10.45 -7.41
C ILE A 265 2.09 -9.00 -7.63
N LEU A 266 1.35 -8.03 -7.09
CA LEU A 266 1.67 -6.63 -7.24
C LEU A 266 3.06 -6.31 -6.66
N PHE A 267 3.38 -6.81 -5.47
CA PHE A 267 4.69 -6.59 -4.85
C PHE A 267 5.83 -7.19 -5.67
N CYS A 268 5.68 -8.41 -6.17
CA CYS A 268 6.69 -9.06 -7.02
C CYS A 268 6.93 -8.27 -8.31
N CYS A 269 5.86 -7.76 -8.93
CA CYS A 269 5.97 -6.93 -10.14
C CYS A 269 6.57 -5.54 -9.85
N ALA A 270 6.32 -5.00 -8.66
CA ALA A 270 6.71 -3.65 -8.27
C ALA A 270 8.09 -3.58 -7.60
N SER A 271 8.66 -4.70 -7.17
CA SER A 271 9.88 -4.76 -6.34
C SER A 271 11.06 -3.96 -6.92
N LYS A 272 11.28 -4.01 -8.24
CA LYS A 272 12.34 -3.24 -8.92
C LYS A 272 12.19 -1.72 -8.74
N PHE A 273 10.96 -1.20 -8.76
CA PHE A 273 10.72 0.24 -8.60
C PHE A 273 10.98 0.71 -7.16
N PHE A 274 10.72 -0.16 -6.17
CA PHE A 274 11.10 0.12 -4.78
C PHE A 274 12.61 0.23 -4.62
N ILE A 275 13.37 -0.69 -5.23
CA ILE A 275 14.84 -0.67 -5.17
C ILE A 275 15.36 0.60 -5.87
N GLU A 276 14.86 0.95 -7.05
CA GLU A 276 15.24 2.17 -7.76
C GLU A 276 14.92 3.45 -6.97
N ALA A 277 13.74 3.53 -6.35
CA ALA A 277 13.34 4.67 -5.54
C ALA A 277 14.22 4.85 -4.29
N LEU A 278 14.61 3.73 -3.64
CA LEU A 278 15.49 3.74 -2.47
C LEU A 278 16.94 4.06 -2.85
N SER A 279 17.46 3.49 -3.94
CA SER A 279 18.83 3.71 -4.40
C SER A 279 19.03 5.12 -4.96
N GLY A 280 18.05 5.69 -5.65
CA GLY A 280 18.09 7.08 -6.14
C GLY A 280 18.20 8.13 -5.02
N GLY A 281 17.72 7.81 -3.80
CA GLY A 281 17.93 8.63 -2.61
C GLY A 281 19.29 8.45 -1.91
N ALA A 282 19.94 7.31 -2.10
CA ALA A 282 21.18 6.95 -1.41
C ALA A 282 22.48 7.42 -2.11
N VAL A 283 22.40 7.80 -3.39
CA VAL A 283 23.60 8.22 -4.17
C VAL A 283 24.02 9.69 -3.96
N LYS A 284 23.41 10.40 -3.01
CA LYS A 284 23.81 11.76 -2.58
C LYS A 284 24.43 11.76 -1.18
N GLY A 285 25.35 10.82 -0.91
CA GLY A 285 26.21 10.83 0.24
C GLY A 285 27.68 10.85 -0.20
#